data_10fd7a255b6cc936a8cb9150446ec88f
#
_entry.id   10fd7a255b6cc936a8cb9150446ec88f
#
_cell.length_a   1.000
_cell.length_b   1.000
_cell.length_c   1.000
_cell.angle_alpha   90.00
_cell.angle_beta   90.00
_cell.angle_gamma   90.00
#
_symmetry.space_group_name_H-M   'P 1'
#
loop_
_entity.id
_entity.type
_entity.pdbx_description
1 polymer ?
#
loop_
_entity_poly.entity_id
_entity_poly.type
_entity_poly.pdbx_seq_one_letter_code
_entity_poly.pdbx_strand_id
1 'polypeptide(L)'
;MNTRLLICLFFFCAGAKAPAQTSSYLGFDRNDYPGDANLKALHQTFSYTGYWLNDPPGERANTWLGHRAVVESAGFGFLVLFNGRLYAELKSVAHATKLGNSDAQAAASAAHHEGFPAHTFIFLDQEQGGRMLPEQKAYIYAWVDGVTAAGFRAGIYCSGIPNKDDANIVTADDIRQSAGRRQIVYWAINDACPPAPGCAFPTHPPSPAESSVRFAEIWQFAQSPQRKDVAAHCTNYSRDGNCYPPGISAAQQLQVDVNAATSPDPSNGRTP
;
A
#
# COMPACT_ATOMS: atom_id res chain seq x y z
N MET A 1 30.46 -71.26 -16.06
CA MET A 1 30.23 -69.99 -16.79
C MET A 1 29.26 -69.16 -15.94
N ASN A 2 29.79 -68.23 -15.13
CA ASN A 2 28.98 -67.40 -14.23
C ASN A 2 28.86 -66.01 -14.82
N THR A 3 27.69 -65.67 -15.34
CA THR A 3 27.36 -64.34 -15.88
C THR A 3 26.92 -63.44 -14.71
N ARG A 4 27.71 -62.45 -14.35
CA ARG A 4 27.35 -61.42 -13.35
C ARG A 4 26.56 -60.32 -14.05
N LEU A 5 25.30 -60.15 -13.65
CA LEU A 5 24.42 -59.06 -14.07
C LEU A 5 24.78 -57.80 -13.28
N LEU A 6 25.24 -56.76 -13.97
CA LEU A 6 25.56 -55.46 -13.38
C LEU A 6 24.29 -54.58 -13.46
N ILE A 7 23.65 -54.30 -12.30
CA ILE A 7 22.50 -53.40 -12.23
C ILE A 7 23.05 -51.98 -11.98
N CYS A 8 22.95 -51.11 -13.01
CA CYS A 8 23.19 -49.67 -12.86
C CYS A 8 21.97 -49.00 -12.26
N LEU A 9 22.08 -48.56 -11.00
CA LEU A 9 21.06 -47.67 -10.38
C LEU A 9 21.29 -46.24 -10.88
N PHE A 10 20.39 -45.75 -11.70
CA PHE A 10 20.33 -44.31 -12.01
C PHE A 10 19.64 -43.55 -10.86
N PHE A 11 20.42 -42.79 -10.11
CA PHE A 11 19.89 -41.81 -9.17
C PHE A 11 19.36 -40.59 -9.93
N PHE A 12 18.06 -40.48 -10.04
CA PHE A 12 17.41 -39.21 -10.46
C PHE A 12 17.49 -38.21 -9.31
N CYS A 13 18.42 -37.28 -9.34
CA CYS A 13 18.38 -36.10 -8.50
C CYS A 13 17.26 -35.19 -8.99
N ALA A 14 16.08 -35.27 -8.35
CA ALA A 14 15.06 -34.25 -8.51
C ALA A 14 15.57 -32.95 -7.87
N GLY A 15 16.10 -32.05 -8.67
CA GLY A 15 16.48 -30.71 -8.25
C GLY A 15 15.22 -29.96 -7.80
N ALA A 16 15.02 -29.81 -6.51
CA ALA A 16 14.01 -28.90 -5.96
C ALA A 16 14.38 -27.49 -6.45
N LYS A 17 13.58 -26.92 -7.36
CA LYS A 17 13.66 -25.50 -7.69
C LYS A 17 13.35 -24.72 -6.42
N ALA A 18 14.33 -24.00 -5.89
CA ALA A 18 14.09 -23.01 -4.86
C ALA A 18 12.98 -22.06 -5.37
N PRO A 19 11.99 -21.71 -4.56
CA PRO A 19 11.01 -20.72 -4.94
C PRO A 19 11.74 -19.44 -5.33
N ALA A 20 11.43 -18.88 -6.50
CA ALA A 20 11.99 -17.61 -6.92
C ALA A 20 11.63 -16.58 -5.85
N GLN A 21 12.64 -16.00 -5.23
CA GLN A 21 12.47 -14.92 -4.26
C GLN A 21 11.87 -13.76 -5.04
N THR A 22 10.60 -13.47 -4.80
CA THR A 22 9.92 -12.31 -5.42
C THR A 22 10.63 -11.06 -4.91
N SER A 23 11.19 -10.29 -5.83
CA SER A 23 11.80 -9.01 -5.49
C SER A 23 10.74 -8.11 -4.88
N SER A 24 11.01 -7.53 -3.73
CA SER A 24 10.19 -6.49 -3.13
C SER A 24 10.91 -5.15 -3.24
N TYR A 25 10.14 -4.06 -3.25
CA TYR A 25 10.63 -2.69 -3.44
C TYR A 25 10.17 -1.82 -2.29
N LEU A 26 11.05 -0.95 -1.79
CA LEU A 26 10.67 0.05 -0.80
C LEU A 26 9.99 1.24 -1.47
N GLY A 27 8.97 1.74 -0.83
CA GLY A 27 8.31 2.99 -1.14
C GLY A 27 7.93 3.74 0.12
N PHE A 28 7.43 4.93 -0.05
CA PHE A 28 6.91 5.73 1.04
C PHE A 28 5.60 6.40 0.66
N ASP A 29 4.82 6.75 1.65
CA ASP A 29 3.72 7.70 1.51
C ASP A 29 3.76 8.73 2.63
N ARG A 30 3.12 9.85 2.39
CA ARG A 30 2.91 10.96 3.34
C ARG A 30 1.82 11.89 2.82
N ASN A 31 1.22 12.65 3.73
CA ASN A 31 0.16 13.58 3.37
C ASN A 31 0.68 14.74 2.50
N ASP A 32 1.77 15.40 2.91
CA ASP A 32 2.31 16.54 2.17
C ASP A 32 3.33 16.13 1.11
N TYR A 33 3.32 16.82 -0.02
CA TYR A 33 4.36 16.71 -1.02
C TYR A 33 5.74 17.09 -0.43
N PRO A 34 6.78 16.25 -0.62
CA PRO A 34 8.08 16.47 0.03
C PRO A 34 8.88 17.65 -0.57
N GLY A 35 8.43 18.20 -1.69
CA GLY A 35 9.14 19.23 -2.45
C GLY A 35 10.19 18.65 -3.42
N ASP A 36 10.31 19.27 -4.58
CA ASP A 36 11.17 18.83 -5.71
C ASP A 36 12.61 18.61 -5.28
N ALA A 37 13.15 19.49 -4.43
CA ALA A 37 14.54 19.44 -3.98
C ALA A 37 14.88 18.16 -3.19
N ASN A 38 13.89 17.50 -2.59
CA ASN A 38 14.08 16.31 -1.77
C ASN A 38 13.91 15.00 -2.55
N LEU A 39 13.30 15.04 -3.74
CA LEU A 39 13.00 13.83 -4.52
C LEU A 39 14.24 13.01 -4.83
N LYS A 40 15.34 13.64 -5.23
CA LYS A 40 16.59 12.94 -5.55
C LYS A 40 17.16 12.19 -4.34
N ALA A 41 17.10 12.77 -3.15
CA ALA A 41 17.58 12.13 -1.94
C ALA A 41 16.67 10.96 -1.53
N LEU A 42 15.36 11.15 -1.59
CA LEU A 42 14.38 10.11 -1.29
C LEU A 42 14.47 8.92 -2.27
N HIS A 43 14.73 9.18 -3.56
CA HIS A 43 14.86 8.13 -4.58
C HIS A 43 16.10 7.23 -4.39
N GLN A 44 17.08 7.64 -3.60
CA GLN A 44 18.19 6.76 -3.24
C GLN A 44 17.75 5.57 -2.37
N THR A 45 16.63 5.70 -1.67
CA THR A 45 16.10 4.67 -0.77
C THR A 45 14.83 4.04 -1.32
N PHE A 46 13.96 4.83 -1.97
CA PHE A 46 12.62 4.44 -2.35
C PHE A 46 12.43 4.36 -3.86
N SER A 47 11.80 3.31 -4.34
CA SER A 47 11.47 3.11 -5.76
C SER A 47 10.17 3.79 -6.17
N TYR A 48 9.24 3.98 -5.24
CA TYR A 48 7.93 4.60 -5.49
C TYR A 48 7.48 5.47 -4.32
N THR A 49 6.52 6.34 -4.60
CA THR A 49 5.92 7.22 -3.59
C THR A 49 4.39 7.23 -3.67
N GLY A 50 3.74 7.46 -2.53
CA GLY A 50 2.34 7.85 -2.49
C GLY A 50 2.07 9.08 -3.33
N TYR A 51 0.88 9.18 -3.92
CA TYR A 51 0.42 10.34 -4.68
C TYR A 51 -1.08 10.54 -4.47
N TRP A 52 -1.48 11.57 -3.76
CA TRP A 52 -2.86 11.84 -3.42
C TRP A 52 -3.61 12.53 -4.56
N LEU A 53 -4.81 12.05 -4.86
CA LEU A 53 -5.71 12.63 -5.87
C LEU A 53 -6.72 13.63 -5.27
N ASN A 54 -6.96 13.57 -3.97
CA ASN A 54 -7.78 14.49 -3.20
C ASN A 54 -7.08 14.87 -1.89
N ASP A 55 -7.70 15.68 -1.06
CA ASP A 55 -7.10 16.10 0.21
C ASP A 55 -6.81 14.88 1.10
N PRO A 56 -5.54 14.71 1.56
CA PRO A 56 -5.18 13.61 2.45
C PRO A 56 -5.93 13.66 3.78
N PRO A 57 -5.94 12.57 4.56
CA PRO A 57 -6.58 12.54 5.87
C PRO A 57 -6.08 13.66 6.79
N GLY A 58 -7.01 14.46 7.32
CA GLY A 58 -6.69 15.55 8.23
C GLY A 58 -6.15 16.83 7.61
N GLU A 59 -5.83 16.82 6.32
CA GLU A 59 -5.33 17.99 5.60
C GLU A 59 -6.45 18.81 4.96
N ARG A 60 -6.18 20.11 4.74
CA ARG A 60 -7.14 21.04 4.12
C ARG A 60 -6.86 21.32 2.64
N ALA A 61 -5.74 20.82 2.15
CA ALA A 61 -5.30 21.00 0.76
C ALA A 61 -4.41 19.85 0.35
N ASN A 62 -4.54 19.43 -0.89
CA ASN A 62 -3.67 18.43 -1.49
C ASN A 62 -2.47 19.12 -2.15
N THR A 63 -1.30 18.99 -1.53
CA THR A 63 -0.04 19.56 -2.03
C THR A 63 0.64 18.72 -3.12
N TRP A 64 0.12 17.53 -3.44
CA TRP A 64 0.65 16.65 -4.49
C TRP A 64 0.18 17.03 -5.90
N LEU A 65 -0.96 17.71 -6.04
CA LEU A 65 -1.55 18.03 -7.33
C LEU A 65 -0.59 18.85 -8.21
N GLY A 66 -0.48 18.43 -9.47
CA GLY A 66 0.40 19.06 -10.47
C GLY A 66 1.86 18.60 -10.42
N HIS A 67 2.26 17.73 -9.47
CA HIS A 67 3.65 17.27 -9.33
C HIS A 67 3.93 15.91 -9.97
N ARG A 68 2.93 15.25 -10.60
CA ARG A 68 3.13 13.91 -11.18
C ARG A 68 4.33 13.84 -12.14
N ALA A 69 4.44 14.76 -13.08
CA ALA A 69 5.53 14.76 -14.08
C ALA A 69 6.91 14.93 -13.44
N VAL A 70 7.02 15.75 -12.39
CA VAL A 70 8.28 15.97 -11.65
C VAL A 70 8.66 14.71 -10.88
N VAL A 71 7.70 14.07 -10.19
CA VAL A 71 7.89 12.82 -9.46
C VAL A 71 8.34 11.70 -10.41
N GLU A 72 7.68 11.54 -11.55
CA GLU A 72 8.05 10.57 -12.58
C GLU A 72 9.46 10.81 -13.13
N SER A 73 9.78 12.09 -13.43
CA SER A 73 11.09 12.50 -13.94
C SER A 73 12.21 12.26 -12.92
N ALA A 74 11.90 12.30 -11.63
CA ALA A 74 12.83 11.94 -10.55
C ALA A 74 13.07 10.41 -10.43
N GLY A 75 12.36 9.58 -11.20
CA GLY A 75 12.53 8.14 -11.30
C GLY A 75 11.53 7.31 -10.50
N PHE A 76 10.63 7.94 -9.74
CA PHE A 76 9.66 7.23 -8.91
C PHE A 76 8.57 6.52 -9.73
N GLY A 77 8.17 5.35 -9.26
CA GLY A 77 6.85 4.80 -9.49
C GLY A 77 5.82 5.42 -8.55
N PHE A 78 4.58 5.00 -8.69
CA PHE A 78 3.45 5.61 -7.99
C PHE A 78 2.66 4.59 -7.16
N LEU A 79 2.17 5.06 -6.03
CA LEU A 79 1.10 4.48 -5.24
C LEU A 79 0.00 5.55 -5.16
N VAL A 80 -0.97 5.47 -6.07
CA VAL A 80 -1.98 6.52 -6.27
C VAL A 80 -3.12 6.35 -5.29
N LEU A 81 -3.41 7.40 -4.51
CA LEU A 81 -4.32 7.38 -3.38
C LEU A 81 -5.52 8.29 -3.56
N PHE A 82 -6.64 7.84 -2.99
CA PHE A 82 -7.84 8.63 -2.83
C PHE A 82 -8.37 8.47 -1.41
N ASN A 83 -8.38 9.54 -0.63
CA ASN A 83 -8.91 9.57 0.73
C ASN A 83 -10.40 9.24 0.76
N GLY A 84 -10.77 8.16 1.42
CA GLY A 84 -12.13 7.66 1.53
C GLY A 84 -12.97 8.39 2.57
N ARG A 85 -14.15 7.83 2.85
CA ARG A 85 -15.11 8.40 3.80
C ARG A 85 -15.07 7.67 5.12
N LEU A 86 -15.17 8.43 6.21
CA LEU A 86 -15.41 7.88 7.53
C LEU A 86 -16.86 7.37 7.67
N TYR A 87 -17.08 6.37 8.50
CA TYR A 87 -18.40 5.76 8.72
C TYR A 87 -19.49 6.80 9.06
N ALA A 88 -19.14 7.80 9.87
CA ALA A 88 -20.06 8.86 10.26
C ALA A 88 -20.66 9.66 9.08
N GLU A 89 -19.98 9.68 7.94
CA GLU A 89 -20.43 10.37 6.73
C GLU A 89 -21.42 9.53 5.92
N LEU A 90 -21.41 8.19 6.07
CA LEU A 90 -22.13 7.25 5.20
C LEU A 90 -23.64 7.18 5.46
N LYS A 91 -24.08 7.43 6.68
CA LYS A 91 -25.50 7.58 7.12
C LYS A 91 -26.42 6.40 6.85
N SER A 92 -26.45 5.87 5.63
CA SER A 92 -27.26 4.73 5.19
C SER A 92 -26.65 4.05 3.98
N VAL A 93 -27.03 2.79 3.72
CA VAL A 93 -26.55 2.03 2.56
C VAL A 93 -26.79 2.77 1.23
N ALA A 94 -27.99 3.35 1.04
CA ALA A 94 -28.32 4.10 -0.18
C ALA A 94 -27.47 5.37 -0.32
N HIS A 95 -27.23 6.10 0.78
CA HIS A 95 -26.40 7.29 0.78
C HIS A 95 -24.92 6.92 0.54
N ALA A 96 -24.42 5.89 1.20
CA ALA A 96 -23.09 5.35 1.02
C ALA A 96 -22.80 4.93 -0.42
N THR A 97 -23.73 4.22 -1.07
CA THR A 97 -23.64 3.85 -2.48
C THR A 97 -23.54 5.10 -3.37
N LYS A 98 -24.34 6.12 -3.11
CA LYS A 98 -24.28 7.39 -3.86
C LYS A 98 -22.94 8.09 -3.69
N LEU A 99 -22.42 8.14 -2.46
CA LEU A 99 -21.11 8.73 -2.18
C LEU A 99 -19.99 7.94 -2.88
N GLY A 100 -20.02 6.60 -2.80
CA GLY A 100 -19.02 5.75 -3.49
C GLY A 100 -18.97 6.01 -4.98
N ASN A 101 -20.12 6.11 -5.66
CA ASN A 101 -20.18 6.45 -7.09
C ASN A 101 -19.65 7.86 -7.38
N SER A 102 -19.99 8.84 -6.55
CA SER A 102 -19.52 10.23 -6.71
C SER A 102 -18.00 10.32 -6.52
N ASP A 103 -17.49 9.69 -5.46
CA ASP A 103 -16.05 9.72 -5.14
C ASP A 103 -15.24 8.92 -6.16
N ALA A 104 -15.78 7.84 -6.76
CA ALA A 104 -15.16 7.14 -7.86
C ALA A 104 -15.02 8.02 -9.12
N GLN A 105 -16.04 8.81 -9.44
CA GLN A 105 -15.97 9.78 -10.54
C GLN A 105 -14.95 10.87 -10.26
N ALA A 106 -14.89 11.36 -9.02
CA ALA A 106 -13.89 12.35 -8.61
C ALA A 106 -12.46 11.78 -8.72
N ALA A 107 -12.23 10.56 -8.24
CA ALA A 107 -10.94 9.89 -8.32
C ALA A 107 -10.49 9.70 -9.78
N ALA A 108 -11.36 9.20 -10.64
CA ALA A 108 -11.08 9.02 -12.06
C ALA A 108 -10.78 10.35 -12.76
N SER A 109 -11.58 11.39 -12.49
CA SER A 109 -11.39 12.71 -13.05
C SER A 109 -10.05 13.32 -12.62
N ALA A 110 -9.69 13.22 -11.33
CA ALA A 110 -8.43 13.70 -10.81
C ALA A 110 -7.25 12.93 -11.42
N ALA A 111 -7.32 11.60 -11.53
CA ALA A 111 -6.29 10.79 -12.15
C ALA A 111 -6.07 11.16 -13.63
N HIS A 112 -7.13 11.41 -14.39
CA HIS A 112 -7.03 11.90 -15.77
C HIS A 112 -6.41 13.29 -15.83
N HIS A 113 -6.79 14.20 -14.94
CA HIS A 113 -6.24 15.56 -14.88
C HIS A 113 -4.74 15.55 -14.61
N GLU A 114 -4.30 14.68 -13.69
CA GLU A 114 -2.88 14.50 -13.39
C GLU A 114 -2.11 13.72 -14.46
N GLY A 115 -2.79 13.19 -15.48
CA GLY A 115 -2.17 12.49 -16.61
C GLY A 115 -1.78 11.04 -16.29
N PHE A 116 -2.41 10.40 -15.31
CA PHE A 116 -2.22 8.95 -15.07
C PHE A 116 -2.80 8.15 -16.23
N PRO A 117 -2.07 7.11 -16.72
CA PRO A 117 -2.54 6.29 -17.83
C PRO A 117 -3.77 5.46 -17.46
N ALA A 118 -4.52 5.00 -18.47
CA ALA A 118 -5.57 4.01 -18.27
C ALA A 118 -5.00 2.76 -17.58
N HIS A 119 -5.85 2.09 -16.79
CA HIS A 119 -5.49 0.91 -15.98
C HIS A 119 -4.51 1.18 -14.82
N THR A 120 -4.19 2.44 -14.49
CA THR A 120 -3.55 2.78 -13.23
C THR A 120 -4.40 2.29 -12.07
N PHE A 121 -3.79 1.66 -11.07
CA PHE A 121 -4.47 1.35 -9.81
C PHE A 121 -4.64 2.62 -8.97
N ILE A 122 -5.87 2.88 -8.54
CA ILE A 122 -6.17 3.93 -7.56
C ILE A 122 -6.57 3.22 -6.27
N PHE A 123 -5.90 3.54 -5.18
CA PHE A 123 -6.16 2.95 -3.86
C PHE A 123 -7.11 3.84 -3.07
N LEU A 124 -8.28 3.28 -2.72
CA LEU A 124 -9.17 3.88 -1.74
C LEU A 124 -8.54 3.74 -0.35
N ASP A 125 -8.33 4.83 0.33
CA ASP A 125 -7.86 4.85 1.70
C ASP A 125 -9.03 4.60 2.66
N GLN A 126 -9.07 3.39 3.26
CA GLN A 126 -10.05 2.94 4.24
C GLN A 126 -9.40 2.89 5.63
N GLU A 127 -9.43 4.01 6.32
CA GLU A 127 -8.77 4.19 7.62
C GLU A 127 -9.38 3.35 8.75
N GLN A 128 -10.70 3.18 8.75
CA GLN A 128 -11.38 2.48 9.84
C GLN A 128 -11.21 0.97 9.70
N GLY A 129 -10.64 0.35 10.73
CA GLY A 129 -10.43 -1.09 10.80
C GLY A 129 -11.57 -1.87 11.43
N GLY A 130 -11.42 -3.21 11.47
CA GLY A 130 -12.41 -4.15 11.97
C GLY A 130 -13.37 -4.65 10.88
N ARG A 131 -14.50 -5.19 11.30
CA ARG A 131 -15.57 -5.64 10.39
C ARG A 131 -16.23 -4.45 9.71
N MET A 132 -16.28 -4.47 8.39
CA MET A 132 -16.98 -3.44 7.64
C MET A 132 -18.49 -3.57 7.81
N LEU A 133 -19.11 -2.46 8.20
CA LEU A 133 -20.56 -2.34 8.30
C LEU A 133 -21.21 -2.29 6.91
N PRO A 134 -22.53 -2.55 6.80
CA PRO A 134 -23.23 -2.54 5.51
C PRO A 134 -23.03 -1.26 4.71
N GLU A 135 -22.99 -0.10 5.37
CA GLU A 135 -22.78 1.21 4.75
C GLU A 135 -21.36 1.34 4.20
N GLN A 136 -20.35 0.87 4.96
CA GLN A 136 -18.95 0.89 4.51
C GLN A 136 -18.77 -0.03 3.30
N LYS A 137 -19.34 -1.24 3.33
CA LYS A 137 -19.31 -2.16 2.17
C LYS A 137 -20.00 -1.56 0.95
N ALA A 138 -21.14 -0.92 1.14
CA ALA A 138 -21.87 -0.26 0.07
C ALA A 138 -21.05 0.87 -0.57
N TYR A 139 -20.37 1.68 0.24
CA TYR A 139 -19.48 2.74 -0.21
C TYR A 139 -18.29 2.17 -1.00
N ILE A 140 -17.55 1.26 -0.37
CA ILE A 140 -16.33 0.67 -0.94
C ILE A 140 -16.63 0.01 -2.30
N TYR A 141 -17.70 -0.80 -2.38
CA TYR A 141 -17.98 -1.53 -3.61
C TYR A 141 -18.56 -0.65 -4.72
N ALA A 142 -19.34 0.37 -4.38
CA ALA A 142 -19.77 1.36 -5.36
C ALA A 142 -18.57 2.14 -5.91
N TRP A 143 -17.60 2.50 -5.06
CA TRP A 143 -16.36 3.15 -5.47
C TRP A 143 -15.52 2.24 -6.38
N VAL A 144 -15.30 0.97 -6.00
CA VAL A 144 -14.56 -0.02 -6.79
C VAL A 144 -15.19 -0.20 -8.19
N ASP A 145 -16.51 -0.36 -8.25
CA ASP A 145 -17.24 -0.55 -9.51
C ASP A 145 -17.13 0.71 -10.38
N GLY A 146 -17.26 1.90 -9.78
CA GLY A 146 -17.17 3.19 -10.49
C GLY A 146 -15.77 3.48 -11.05
N VAL A 147 -14.70 3.27 -10.28
CA VAL A 147 -13.32 3.43 -10.74
C VAL A 147 -13.01 2.45 -11.89
N THR A 148 -13.47 1.19 -11.76
CA THR A 148 -13.29 0.18 -12.79
C THR A 148 -14.05 0.54 -14.08
N ALA A 149 -15.28 1.04 -13.95
CA ALA A 149 -16.07 1.48 -15.10
C ALA A 149 -15.44 2.70 -15.81
N ALA A 150 -14.68 3.52 -15.09
CA ALA A 150 -13.95 4.66 -15.64
C ALA A 150 -12.62 4.28 -16.33
N GLY A 151 -12.27 2.98 -16.41
CA GLY A 151 -11.08 2.48 -17.11
C GLY A 151 -9.82 2.42 -16.26
N PHE A 152 -9.93 2.67 -14.95
CA PHE A 152 -8.87 2.47 -13.95
C PHE A 152 -8.99 1.10 -13.29
N ARG A 153 -8.09 0.79 -12.37
CA ARG A 153 -8.14 -0.41 -11.53
C ARG A 153 -8.27 0.00 -10.07
N ALA A 154 -8.99 -0.80 -9.29
CA ALA A 154 -9.24 -0.49 -7.88
C ALA A 154 -8.24 -1.20 -6.97
N GLY A 155 -7.66 -0.44 -6.06
CA GLY A 155 -6.95 -0.92 -4.88
C GLY A 155 -7.65 -0.45 -3.61
N ILE A 156 -7.37 -1.08 -2.48
CA ILE A 156 -7.85 -0.65 -1.17
C ILE A 156 -6.68 -0.68 -0.19
N TYR A 157 -6.42 0.45 0.47
CA TYR A 157 -5.64 0.51 1.69
C TYR A 157 -6.56 0.21 2.87
N CYS A 158 -6.18 -0.73 3.72
CA CYS A 158 -6.95 -1.10 4.89
C CYS A 158 -6.12 -1.85 5.93
N SER A 159 -6.66 -1.99 7.14
CA SER A 159 -6.00 -2.68 8.24
C SER A 159 -5.76 -4.16 7.94
N GLY A 160 -4.51 -4.59 8.08
CA GLY A 160 -4.06 -5.98 8.18
C GLY A 160 -3.94 -6.46 9.63
N ILE A 161 -4.26 -5.61 10.61
CA ILE A 161 -4.15 -5.93 12.03
C ILE A 161 -5.46 -6.56 12.51
N PRO A 162 -5.40 -7.75 13.19
CA PRO A 162 -6.58 -8.36 13.79
C PRO A 162 -7.22 -7.45 14.83
N ASN A 163 -8.50 -7.14 14.66
CA ASN A 163 -9.27 -6.38 15.65
C ASN A 163 -9.69 -7.30 16.81
N LYS A 164 -9.06 -7.13 17.97
CA LYS A 164 -9.30 -7.95 19.16
C LYS A 164 -10.71 -7.79 19.73
N ASP A 165 -11.32 -6.63 19.53
CA ASP A 165 -12.67 -6.34 20.02
C ASP A 165 -13.77 -6.90 19.10
N ASP A 166 -13.40 -7.38 17.90
CA ASP A 166 -14.32 -7.99 16.93
C ASP A 166 -13.78 -9.34 16.44
N ALA A 167 -13.72 -10.32 17.35
CA ALA A 167 -13.35 -11.71 17.04
C ALA A 167 -12.04 -11.88 16.20
N ASN A 168 -11.09 -10.98 16.37
CA ASN A 168 -9.83 -10.91 15.60
C ASN A 168 -10.04 -10.80 14.09
N ILE A 169 -11.09 -10.14 13.64
CA ILE A 169 -11.31 -9.88 12.22
C ILE A 169 -10.21 -8.97 11.69
N VAL A 170 -9.67 -9.35 10.53
CA VAL A 170 -8.80 -8.53 9.71
C VAL A 170 -9.65 -7.84 8.64
N THR A 171 -9.56 -6.52 8.57
CA THR A 171 -10.39 -5.71 7.63
C THR A 171 -10.17 -6.13 6.18
N ALA A 172 -8.94 -6.38 5.77
CA ALA A 172 -8.62 -6.86 4.42
C ALA A 172 -9.33 -8.18 4.07
N ASP A 173 -9.39 -9.12 5.03
CA ASP A 173 -10.10 -10.39 4.86
C ASP A 173 -11.61 -10.18 4.75
N ASP A 174 -12.20 -9.33 5.59
CA ASP A 174 -13.64 -9.05 5.57
C ASP A 174 -14.07 -8.39 4.26
N ILE A 175 -13.30 -7.43 3.76
CA ILE A 175 -13.54 -6.82 2.45
C ILE A 175 -13.41 -7.87 1.35
N ARG A 176 -12.35 -8.67 1.34
CA ARG A 176 -12.12 -9.68 0.31
C ARG A 176 -13.22 -10.74 0.25
N GLN A 177 -13.67 -11.23 1.40
CA GLN A 177 -14.74 -12.24 1.49
C GLN A 177 -16.06 -11.77 0.90
N SER A 178 -16.35 -10.47 1.01
CA SER A 178 -17.59 -9.88 0.51
C SER A 178 -17.45 -9.16 -0.84
N ALA A 179 -16.26 -9.13 -1.45
CA ALA A 179 -15.99 -8.44 -2.71
C ALA A 179 -16.69 -9.05 -3.94
N GLY A 180 -17.12 -10.32 -3.88
CA GLY A 180 -17.73 -11.03 -4.99
C GLY A 180 -16.72 -11.27 -6.13
N ARG A 181 -17.04 -10.79 -7.34
CA ARG A 181 -16.17 -10.94 -8.52
C ARG A 181 -15.27 -9.74 -8.79
N ARG A 182 -15.26 -8.74 -7.90
CA ARG A 182 -14.45 -7.53 -8.05
C ARG A 182 -12.97 -7.86 -7.98
N GLN A 183 -12.21 -7.30 -8.89
CA GLN A 183 -10.75 -7.38 -8.91
C GLN A 183 -10.22 -6.23 -8.07
N ILE A 184 -9.68 -6.53 -6.89
CA ILE A 184 -9.18 -5.54 -5.94
C ILE A 184 -7.75 -5.92 -5.56
N VAL A 185 -6.83 -4.95 -5.64
CA VAL A 185 -5.49 -5.05 -5.09
C VAL A 185 -5.49 -4.52 -3.66
N TYR A 186 -4.79 -5.18 -2.76
CA TYR A 186 -4.78 -4.82 -1.34
C TYR A 186 -3.44 -4.24 -0.92
N TRP A 187 -3.52 -3.12 -0.24
CA TRP A 187 -2.43 -2.51 0.50
C TRP A 187 -2.76 -2.60 1.98
N ALA A 188 -2.04 -3.46 2.69
CA ALA A 188 -2.29 -3.72 4.10
C ALA A 188 -1.41 -2.84 4.98
N ILE A 189 -2.01 -2.14 5.96
CA ILE A 189 -1.26 -1.58 7.09
C ILE A 189 -1.13 -2.65 8.17
N ASN A 190 0.08 -2.96 8.60
CA ASN A 190 0.35 -3.80 9.75
C ASN A 190 1.71 -3.45 10.36
N ASP A 191 1.76 -2.40 11.14
CA ASP A 191 2.94 -1.98 11.90
C ASP A 191 3.11 -2.75 13.22
N ALA A 192 2.14 -3.63 13.56
CA ALA A 192 2.26 -4.56 14.69
C ALA A 192 3.26 -5.70 14.42
N CYS A 193 3.63 -5.91 13.15
CA CYS A 193 4.60 -6.93 12.71
C CYS A 193 5.79 -6.31 11.96
N PRO A 194 6.38 -5.20 12.41
CA PRO A 194 7.49 -4.59 11.70
C PRO A 194 8.70 -5.54 11.71
N PRO A 195 9.57 -5.48 10.67
CA PRO A 195 10.85 -6.17 10.71
C PRO A 195 11.62 -5.74 11.96
N ALA A 196 12.19 -6.70 12.70
CA ALA A 196 13.00 -6.36 13.86
C ALA A 196 14.28 -5.61 13.43
N PRO A 197 14.63 -4.52 14.12
CA PRO A 197 14.10 -3.94 15.36
C PRO A 197 12.91 -2.99 15.15
N GLY A 198 12.23 -2.99 14.05
CA GLY A 198 11.00 -2.26 13.80
C GLY A 198 11.16 -0.80 13.33
N CYS A 199 12.26 -0.16 13.66
CA CYS A 199 12.55 1.23 13.30
C CYS A 199 13.83 1.41 12.49
N ALA A 200 14.50 0.33 12.14
CA ALA A 200 15.60 0.34 11.21
C ALA A 200 15.09 0.08 9.80
N PHE A 201 15.62 0.83 8.83
CA PHE A 201 15.36 0.51 7.44
C PHE A 201 15.94 -0.86 7.10
N PRO A 202 15.18 -1.75 6.49
CA PRO A 202 15.65 -3.08 6.16
C PRO A 202 16.73 -3.02 5.06
N THR A 203 17.71 -3.90 5.16
CA THR A 203 18.71 -4.09 4.08
C THR A 203 18.08 -4.70 2.82
N HIS A 204 16.99 -5.45 3.01
CA HIS A 204 16.16 -6.00 1.93
C HIS A 204 14.69 -5.68 2.25
N PRO A 205 13.92 -5.16 1.28
CA PRO A 205 12.51 -4.92 1.49
C PRO A 205 11.79 -6.20 1.91
N PRO A 206 10.93 -6.15 2.95
CA PRO A 206 10.14 -7.32 3.34
C PRO A 206 9.11 -7.68 2.26
N SER A 207 8.66 -8.92 2.25
CA SER A 207 7.59 -9.34 1.35
C SER A 207 6.23 -8.82 1.86
N PRO A 208 5.37 -8.21 1.01
CA PRO A 208 4.02 -7.85 1.41
C PRO A 208 3.19 -9.00 1.98
N ALA A 209 3.48 -10.23 1.57
CA ALA A 209 2.83 -11.43 2.12
C ALA A 209 3.13 -11.69 3.60
N GLU A 210 4.16 -11.03 4.16
CA GLU A 210 4.52 -11.11 5.58
C GLU A 210 3.68 -10.15 6.45
N SER A 211 2.85 -9.30 5.84
CA SER A 211 1.95 -8.36 6.53
C SER A 211 0.84 -9.02 7.38
N SER A 212 0.78 -10.35 7.47
CA SER A 212 -0.36 -11.18 7.89
C SER A 212 -1.50 -11.30 6.86
N VAL A 213 -1.53 -10.44 5.86
CA VAL A 213 -2.47 -10.48 4.72
C VAL A 213 -1.73 -11.07 3.51
N ARG A 214 -1.79 -12.40 3.35
CA ARG A 214 -0.99 -13.12 2.35
C ARG A 214 -1.24 -12.71 0.90
N PHE A 215 -2.36 -12.07 0.62
CA PHE A 215 -2.75 -11.59 -0.69
C PHE A 215 -2.51 -10.09 -0.88
N ALA A 216 -1.88 -9.42 0.10
CA ALA A 216 -1.47 -8.05 -0.06
C ALA A 216 -0.34 -7.94 -1.09
N GLU A 217 -0.42 -6.97 -1.97
CA GLU A 217 0.65 -6.62 -2.91
C GLU A 217 1.50 -5.46 -2.39
N ILE A 218 0.97 -4.69 -1.44
CA ILE A 218 1.67 -3.63 -0.75
C ILE A 218 1.47 -3.79 0.76
N TRP A 219 2.52 -3.54 1.53
CA TRP A 219 2.51 -3.55 2.99
C TRP A 219 3.11 -2.26 3.54
N GLN A 220 2.30 -1.47 4.25
CA GLN A 220 2.80 -0.39 5.10
C GLN A 220 3.25 -1.00 6.42
N PHE A 221 4.56 -1.16 6.59
CA PHE A 221 5.13 -1.91 7.71
C PHE A 221 5.74 -1.02 8.80
N ALA A 222 6.02 0.22 8.48
CA ALA A 222 6.53 1.17 9.44
C ALA A 222 5.81 2.51 9.26
N GLN A 223 4.91 2.79 10.17
CA GLN A 223 4.18 4.04 10.28
C GLN A 223 4.64 4.73 11.55
N SER A 224 3.86 4.65 12.55
CA SER A 224 4.13 5.27 13.83
C SER A 224 4.49 4.20 14.85
N PRO A 225 5.60 4.30 15.57
CA PRO A 225 5.82 3.48 16.74
C PRO A 225 4.91 4.00 17.86
N GLN A 226 3.62 3.75 17.76
CA GLN A 226 2.68 4.03 18.84
C GLN A 226 3.01 3.22 20.11
N ARG A 227 3.86 2.20 19.95
CA ARG A 227 4.38 1.40 21.05
C ARG A 227 5.59 2.10 21.67
N LYS A 228 5.48 2.48 22.95
CA LYS A 228 6.52 3.20 23.71
C LYS A 228 7.85 2.45 23.82
N ASP A 229 7.80 1.13 23.87
CA ASP A 229 8.97 0.24 23.93
C ASP A 229 9.78 0.30 22.60
N VAL A 230 9.12 0.37 21.48
CA VAL A 230 9.77 0.52 20.17
C VAL A 230 10.29 1.95 19.99
N ALA A 231 9.48 2.96 20.31
CA ALA A 231 9.84 4.37 20.17
C ALA A 231 11.08 4.75 21.01
N ALA A 232 11.26 4.15 22.19
CA ALA A 232 12.38 4.44 23.08
C ALA A 232 13.75 4.09 22.47
N HIS A 233 13.80 3.17 21.53
CA HIS A 233 15.04 2.67 20.90
C HIS A 233 15.17 3.05 19.42
N CYS A 234 14.26 3.86 18.91
CA CYS A 234 14.13 4.20 17.51
C CYS A 234 14.72 5.59 17.24
N THR A 235 15.88 5.65 16.61
CA THR A 235 16.55 6.93 16.29
C THR A 235 16.07 7.54 14.96
N ASN A 236 15.38 6.77 14.14
CA ASN A 236 14.92 7.16 12.81
C ASN A 236 13.45 7.55 12.76
N TYR A 237 12.78 7.67 13.90
CA TYR A 237 11.40 8.12 13.97
C TYR A 237 11.32 9.56 14.50
N SER A 238 10.31 10.29 14.00
CA SER A 238 9.95 11.58 14.52
C SER A 238 9.28 11.48 15.90
N ARG A 239 8.98 12.62 16.50
CA ARG A 239 8.32 12.70 17.80
C ARG A 239 6.89 12.12 17.78
N ASP A 240 6.19 12.23 16.66
CA ASP A 240 4.86 11.67 16.41
C ASP A 240 4.89 10.23 15.86
N GLY A 241 6.10 9.74 15.58
CA GLY A 241 6.33 8.35 15.34
C GLY A 241 6.60 7.95 13.89
N ASN A 242 6.43 8.84 12.93
CA ASN A 242 6.73 8.54 11.54
C ASN A 242 8.24 8.45 11.29
N CYS A 243 8.63 7.63 10.30
CA CYS A 243 10.03 7.40 9.99
C CYS A 243 10.71 8.61 9.33
N TYR A 244 11.97 8.86 9.72
CA TYR A 244 12.87 9.67 8.92
C TYR A 244 13.64 8.77 7.95
N PRO A 245 13.57 9.01 6.63
CA PRO A 245 14.31 8.22 5.65
C PRO A 245 15.82 8.33 5.84
N PRO A 246 16.60 7.31 5.46
CA PRO A 246 18.06 7.43 5.42
C PRO A 246 18.51 8.62 4.58
N GLY A 247 19.48 9.37 5.10
CA GLY A 247 20.00 10.58 4.45
C GLY A 247 19.13 11.84 4.61
N ILE A 248 17.97 11.72 5.26
CA ILE A 248 17.10 12.86 5.61
C ILE A 248 17.31 13.16 7.10
N SER A 249 17.63 14.41 7.41
CA SER A 249 17.79 14.84 8.80
C SER A 249 16.44 15.19 9.43
N ALA A 250 16.33 15.06 10.74
CA ALA A 250 15.15 15.51 11.49
C ALA A 250 14.83 17.00 11.29
N ALA A 251 15.85 17.83 10.98
CA ALA A 251 15.67 19.26 10.70
C ALA A 251 14.87 19.54 9.41
N GLN A 252 14.85 18.58 8.47
CA GLN A 252 14.06 18.69 7.23
C GLN A 252 12.58 18.36 7.44
N GLN A 253 12.23 17.77 8.58
CA GLN A 253 10.85 17.36 8.94
C GLN A 253 10.14 16.54 7.86
N LEU A 254 10.88 15.71 7.14
CA LEU A 254 10.37 14.81 6.11
C LEU A 254 10.13 13.41 6.69
N GLN A 255 9.13 13.32 7.55
CA GLN A 255 8.63 12.03 7.99
C GLN A 255 7.86 11.34 6.87
N VAL A 256 7.96 10.02 6.83
CA VAL A 256 7.27 9.18 5.85
C VAL A 256 6.74 7.91 6.52
N ASP A 257 5.67 7.37 5.98
CA ASP A 257 5.28 6.00 6.22
C ASP A 257 5.99 5.11 5.20
N VAL A 258 6.50 3.96 5.66
CA VAL A 258 7.35 3.11 4.84
C VAL A 258 6.59 1.88 4.37
N ASN A 259 6.67 1.64 3.07
CA ASN A 259 5.97 0.57 2.40
C ASN A 259 6.94 -0.40 1.71
N ALA A 260 6.52 -1.64 1.58
CA ALA A 260 7.09 -2.61 0.65
C ALA A 260 6.04 -3.05 -0.36
N ALA A 261 6.42 -3.21 -1.62
CA ALA A 261 5.53 -3.66 -2.69
C ALA A 261 6.20 -4.69 -3.59
N THR A 262 5.39 -5.48 -4.29
CA THR A 262 5.86 -6.46 -5.29
C THR A 262 6.32 -5.82 -6.61
N SER A 263 6.07 -4.52 -6.78
CA SER A 263 6.41 -3.73 -7.97
C SER A 263 7.11 -2.43 -7.59
N PRO A 264 8.06 -1.92 -8.38
CA PRO A 264 8.62 -0.58 -8.21
C PRO A 264 7.66 0.54 -8.65
N ASP A 265 6.53 0.18 -9.25
CA ASP A 265 5.43 1.08 -9.63
C ASP A 265 4.10 0.40 -9.33
N PRO A 266 3.69 0.33 -8.02
CA PRO A 266 2.55 -0.48 -7.59
C PRO A 266 1.22 -0.10 -8.23
N SER A 267 1.08 1.16 -8.59
CA SER A 267 -0.11 1.65 -9.29
C SER A 267 -0.06 1.52 -10.81
N ASN A 268 1.07 1.10 -11.41
CA ASN A 268 1.29 1.22 -12.86
C ASN A 268 1.02 2.66 -13.34
N GLY A 269 1.47 3.63 -12.57
CA GLY A 269 1.16 5.05 -12.77
C GLY A 269 2.15 5.78 -13.69
N ARG A 270 3.27 5.14 -14.05
CA ARG A 270 4.25 5.72 -14.98
C ARG A 270 3.73 5.68 -16.41
N THR A 271 4.14 6.67 -17.16
CA THR A 271 3.90 6.67 -18.61
C THR A 271 4.70 5.54 -19.27
N PRO A 272 4.08 4.74 -20.18
CA PRO A 272 4.75 3.64 -20.89
C PRO A 272 5.94 4.09 -21.74
#